data_f414e5486a7a4029b82a5b90b8f84eb9
#
_entry.id   f414e5486a7a4029b82a5b90b8f84eb9
#
_cell.length_a   1.000
_cell.length_b   1.000
_cell.length_c   1.000
_cell.angle_alpha   90.00
_cell.angle_beta   90.00
_cell.angle_gamma   90.00
#
_symmetry.space_group_name_H-M   'P 1'
#
loop_
_entity.id
_entity.type
_entity.pdbx_description
1 polymer ?
#
loop_
_entity_poly.entity_id
_entity_poly.type
_entity_poly.pdbx_seq_one_letter_code
_entity_poly.pdbx_strand_id
1 'polypeptide(L)'
;MKISISNDAINWFKEEVGLTNGDYLKFFPKIYGSSPVQESYALGFAKEDPIDTSASTEVDGIIFFVEVTDEWFFNGHDLHVDYNKEKDELEFSYTKPNS
;
A
#
# COMPACT_ATOMS: atom_id res chain seq x y z
N MET A 1 7.45 -5.98 -8.65
CA MET A 1 6.25 -5.75 -7.83
C MET A 1 5.50 -4.55 -8.34
N LYS A 2 4.20 -4.64 -8.42
CA LYS A 2 3.31 -3.52 -8.82
C LYS A 2 2.38 -3.17 -7.67
N ILE A 3 2.02 -1.88 -7.57
CA ILE A 3 1.06 -1.39 -6.61
C ILE A 3 -0.15 -0.85 -7.38
N SER A 4 -1.33 -1.35 -7.06
CA SER A 4 -2.59 -0.92 -7.68
C SER A 4 -3.52 -0.40 -6.60
N ILE A 5 -4.07 0.80 -6.80
CA ILE A 5 -4.96 1.43 -5.82
C ILE A 5 -6.28 1.72 -6.53
N SER A 6 -7.39 1.21 -5.97
CA SER A 6 -8.71 1.47 -6.56
C SER A 6 -9.13 2.92 -6.36
N ASN A 7 -10.08 3.40 -7.18
CA ASN A 7 -10.62 4.76 -7.04
C ASN A 7 -11.24 4.96 -5.66
N ASP A 8 -11.94 3.97 -5.14
CA ASP A 8 -12.55 4.05 -3.81
C ASP A 8 -11.47 4.19 -2.72
N ALA A 9 -10.38 3.46 -2.85
CA ALA A 9 -9.27 3.57 -1.91
C ALA A 9 -8.57 4.93 -2.02
N ILE A 10 -8.37 5.44 -3.23
CA ILE A 10 -7.79 6.77 -3.44
C ILE A 10 -8.65 7.83 -2.74
N ASN A 11 -9.96 7.77 -2.91
CA ASN A 11 -10.87 8.73 -2.27
C ASN A 11 -10.80 8.63 -0.76
N TRP A 12 -10.72 7.41 -0.23
CA TRP A 12 -10.57 7.18 1.20
C TRP A 12 -9.29 7.84 1.75
N PHE A 13 -8.16 7.65 1.06
CA PHE A 13 -6.90 8.25 1.48
C PHE A 13 -6.94 9.78 1.44
N LYS A 14 -7.61 10.34 0.44
CA LYS A 14 -7.77 11.80 0.35
C LYS A 14 -8.62 12.35 1.49
N GLU A 15 -9.70 11.68 1.83
CA GLU A 15 -10.64 12.12 2.86
C GLU A 15 -10.13 11.85 4.27
N GLU A 16 -9.65 10.63 4.54
CA GLU A 16 -9.30 10.21 5.89
C GLU A 16 -7.87 10.53 6.29
N VAL A 17 -6.93 10.43 5.37
CA VAL A 17 -5.52 10.73 5.64
C VAL A 17 -5.18 12.16 5.23
N GLY A 18 -6.00 12.76 4.40
CA GLY A 18 -5.80 14.12 3.93
C GLY A 18 -4.75 14.25 2.85
N LEU A 19 -4.56 13.20 2.05
CA LEU A 19 -3.55 13.23 0.98
C LEU A 19 -3.95 14.18 -0.14
N THR A 20 -2.97 14.95 -0.62
CA THR A 20 -3.15 15.88 -1.72
C THR A 20 -1.98 15.75 -2.70
N ASN A 21 -2.11 16.44 -3.83
CA ASN A 21 -1.07 16.45 -4.85
C ASN A 21 0.30 16.82 -4.24
N GLY A 22 1.30 15.98 -4.51
CA GLY A 22 2.65 16.16 -3.99
C GLY A 22 2.95 15.34 -2.73
N ASP A 23 1.95 14.68 -2.15
CA ASP A 23 2.16 13.86 -0.96
C ASP A 23 2.71 12.48 -1.32
N TYR A 24 3.39 11.88 -0.33
CA TYR A 24 3.92 10.52 -0.40
C TYR A 24 3.29 9.67 0.69
N LEU A 25 2.88 8.46 0.32
CA LEU A 25 2.36 7.48 1.27
C LEU A 25 3.15 6.18 1.16
N LYS A 26 3.74 5.76 2.26
CA LYS A 26 4.52 4.53 2.33
C LYS A 26 3.67 3.39 2.88
N PHE A 27 3.77 2.21 2.24
CA PHE A 27 3.26 0.96 2.81
C PHE A 27 4.44 0.21 3.45
N PHE A 28 4.23 -0.33 4.63
CA PHE A 28 5.30 -1.00 5.37
C PHE A 28 4.75 -2.12 6.25
N PRO A 29 5.57 -3.13 6.59
CA PRO A 29 5.12 -4.20 7.48
C PRO A 29 5.05 -3.73 8.93
N LYS A 30 3.94 -4.07 9.60
CA LYS A 30 3.76 -3.85 11.04
C LYS A 30 4.02 -5.17 11.77
N ILE A 31 4.73 -5.10 12.89
CA ILE A 31 5.15 -6.29 13.65
C ILE A 31 3.97 -7.08 14.21
N TYR A 32 2.89 -6.40 14.57
CA TYR A 32 1.72 -7.07 15.16
C TYR A 32 0.64 -7.26 14.10
N GLY A 33 0.11 -8.48 13.98
CA GLY A 33 -0.93 -8.80 13.05
C GLY A 33 -0.57 -9.99 12.19
N SER A 34 -1.29 -10.18 11.09
CA SER A 34 -1.00 -11.22 10.11
C SER A 34 -1.48 -10.79 8.73
N SER A 35 -0.92 -11.41 7.71
CA SER A 35 -1.35 -11.19 6.33
C SER A 35 -1.24 -12.51 5.56
N PRO A 36 -1.88 -12.62 4.38
CA PRO A 36 -1.76 -13.84 3.57
C PRO A 36 -0.33 -14.16 3.12
N VAL A 37 0.57 -13.19 3.11
CA VAL A 37 1.95 -13.39 2.65
C VAL A 37 2.95 -13.57 3.78
N GLN A 38 2.65 -13.05 4.99
CA GLN A 38 3.57 -13.15 6.14
C GLN A 38 2.79 -13.30 7.43
N GLU A 39 3.08 -14.38 8.17
CA GLU A 39 2.55 -14.53 9.52
C GLU A 39 3.25 -13.52 10.44
N SER A 40 2.56 -13.04 11.44
CA SER A 40 3.05 -12.08 12.43
C SER A 40 3.28 -10.66 11.92
N TYR A 41 2.97 -10.40 10.65
CA TYR A 41 3.09 -9.06 10.07
C TYR A 41 1.82 -8.69 9.32
N ALA A 42 1.34 -7.48 9.53
CA ALA A 42 0.27 -6.88 8.76
C ALA A 42 0.83 -5.69 7.97
N LEU A 43 0.11 -5.23 6.97
CA LEU A 43 0.52 -4.07 6.21
C LEU A 43 0.01 -2.79 6.87
N GLY A 44 0.89 -1.82 7.07
CA GLY A 44 0.56 -0.49 7.55
C GLY A 44 0.87 0.56 6.50
N PHE A 45 0.54 1.82 6.81
CA PHE A 45 0.87 2.94 5.93
C PHE A 45 1.12 4.20 6.74
N ALA A 46 1.90 5.12 6.17
CA ALA A 46 2.21 6.40 6.80
C ALA A 46 2.63 7.42 5.74
N LYS A 47 2.38 8.71 6.02
CA LYS A 47 2.92 9.80 5.21
C LYS A 47 4.39 9.94 5.53
N GLU A 48 5.25 9.59 4.59
CA GLU A 48 6.70 9.69 4.74
C GLU A 48 7.34 9.92 3.38
N ASP A 49 8.45 10.63 3.36
CA ASP A 49 9.22 10.82 2.16
C ASP A 49 10.01 9.54 1.82
N PRO A 50 10.14 9.20 0.54
CA PRO A 50 10.90 8.01 0.15
C PRO A 50 12.39 8.19 0.39
N ILE A 51 13.06 7.08 0.74
CA ILE A 51 14.52 7.03 0.90
C ILE A 51 15.12 6.22 -0.23
N ASP A 52 14.64 4.96 -0.40
CA ASP A 52 15.11 4.06 -1.45
C ASP A 52 13.93 3.20 -1.90
N THR A 53 13.26 3.64 -2.94
CA THR A 53 11.98 3.09 -3.40
C THR A 53 12.17 1.83 -4.22
N SER A 54 11.49 0.75 -3.84
CA SER A 54 11.44 -0.50 -4.60
C SER A 54 10.33 -0.48 -5.64
N ALA A 55 9.13 -0.02 -5.25
CA ALA A 55 7.98 0.04 -6.13
C ALA A 55 7.16 1.27 -5.79
N SER A 56 6.54 1.87 -6.80
CA SER A 56 5.69 3.04 -6.59
C SER A 56 4.63 3.13 -7.67
N THR A 57 3.56 3.86 -7.33
CA THR A 57 2.55 4.26 -8.30
C THR A 57 2.09 5.68 -7.96
N GLU A 58 1.81 6.46 -8.98
CA GLU A 58 1.33 7.83 -8.80
C GLU A 58 -0.12 7.91 -9.27
N VAL A 59 -0.99 8.43 -8.40
CA VAL A 59 -2.41 8.65 -8.71
C VAL A 59 -2.78 10.03 -8.22
N ASP A 60 -3.32 10.87 -9.10
CA ASP A 60 -3.73 12.25 -8.78
C ASP A 60 -2.62 13.05 -8.09
N GLY A 61 -1.37 12.82 -8.50
CA GLY A 61 -0.22 13.51 -7.93
C GLY A 61 0.25 12.99 -6.57
N ILE A 62 -0.39 11.93 -6.06
CA ILE A 62 0.00 11.27 -4.82
C ILE A 62 0.84 10.05 -5.17
N ILE A 63 1.99 9.91 -4.54
CA ILE A 63 2.88 8.77 -4.78
C ILE A 63 2.75 7.77 -3.63
N PHE A 64 2.29 6.56 -3.97
CA PHE A 64 2.21 5.42 -3.06
C PHE A 64 3.42 4.53 -3.32
N PHE A 65 4.15 4.15 -2.29
CA PHE A 65 5.40 3.44 -2.50
C PHE A 65 5.74 2.43 -1.41
N VAL A 66 6.68 1.54 -1.75
CA VAL A 66 7.27 0.56 -0.84
C VAL A 66 8.79 0.73 -0.92
N GLU A 67 9.43 0.78 0.23
CA GLU A 67 10.90 0.88 0.31
C GLU A 67 11.56 -0.46 0.00
N VAL A 68 12.79 -0.40 -0.49
CA VAL A 68 13.60 -1.60 -0.77
C VAL A 68 13.72 -2.48 0.48
N THR A 69 13.91 -1.87 1.64
CA THR A 69 14.06 -2.59 2.90
C THR A 69 12.79 -3.34 3.33
N ASP A 70 11.63 -3.00 2.77
CA ASP A 70 10.35 -3.62 3.11
C ASP A 70 9.82 -4.57 2.03
N GLU A 71 10.52 -4.68 0.92
CA GLU A 71 10.09 -5.51 -0.22
C GLU A 71 9.92 -6.98 0.15
N TRP A 72 10.73 -7.50 1.08
CA TRP A 72 10.68 -8.88 1.54
C TRP A 72 9.28 -9.30 2.02
N PHE A 73 8.54 -8.35 2.61
CA PHE A 73 7.20 -8.61 3.13
C PHE A 73 6.28 -9.18 2.05
N PHE A 74 6.39 -8.67 0.83
CA PHE A 74 5.47 -9.02 -0.26
C PHE A 74 5.79 -10.37 -0.91
N ASN A 75 6.97 -10.91 -0.64
CA ASN A 75 7.36 -12.24 -1.12
C ASN A 75 7.09 -12.44 -2.61
N GLY A 76 7.45 -11.44 -3.42
CA GLY A 76 7.29 -11.48 -4.87
C GLY A 76 5.88 -11.23 -5.38
N HIS A 77 4.95 -10.87 -4.50
CA HIS A 77 3.57 -10.57 -4.90
C HIS A 77 3.39 -9.10 -5.26
N ASP A 78 2.39 -8.82 -6.10
CA ASP A 78 1.91 -7.46 -6.33
C ASP A 78 0.92 -7.09 -5.24
N LEU A 79 0.84 -5.79 -4.94
CA LEU A 79 -0.08 -5.26 -3.94
C LEU A 79 -1.28 -4.60 -4.61
N HIS A 80 -2.48 -4.96 -4.15
CA HIS A 80 -3.73 -4.30 -4.53
C HIS A 80 -4.37 -3.71 -3.30
N VAL A 81 -4.73 -2.43 -3.38
CA VAL A 81 -5.38 -1.71 -2.29
C VAL A 81 -6.78 -1.31 -2.74
N ASP A 82 -7.77 -1.71 -1.98
CA ASP A 82 -9.16 -1.39 -2.23
C ASP A 82 -9.81 -0.88 -0.95
N TYR A 83 -11.03 -0.37 -1.06
CA TYR A 83 -11.82 0.08 0.06
C TYR A 83 -13.19 -0.56 0.01
N ASN A 84 -13.56 -1.25 1.09
CA ASN A 84 -14.86 -1.89 1.22
C ASN A 84 -15.83 -0.95 1.91
N LYS A 85 -16.76 -0.38 1.15
CA LYS A 85 -17.72 0.60 1.66
C LYS A 85 -18.67 0.02 2.68
N GLU A 86 -19.04 -1.25 2.53
CA GLU A 86 -19.98 -1.91 3.46
C GLU A 86 -19.35 -2.11 4.84
N LYS A 87 -18.08 -2.48 4.87
CA LYS A 87 -17.34 -2.70 6.11
C LYS A 87 -16.61 -1.46 6.60
N ASP A 88 -16.55 -0.41 5.78
CA ASP A 88 -15.82 0.82 6.06
C ASP A 88 -14.35 0.54 6.42
N GLU A 89 -13.69 -0.24 5.59
CA GLU A 89 -12.28 -0.59 5.81
C GLU A 89 -11.50 -0.76 4.51
N LEU A 90 -10.21 -0.45 4.60
CA LEU A 90 -9.28 -0.75 3.51
C LEU A 90 -9.03 -2.25 3.44
N GLU A 91 -8.91 -2.75 2.22
CA GLU A 91 -8.58 -4.15 1.97
C GLU A 91 -7.30 -4.24 1.15
N PHE A 92 -6.37 -5.06 1.63
CA PHE A 92 -5.12 -5.32 0.94
C PHE A 92 -5.15 -6.74 0.40
N SER A 93 -4.81 -6.91 -0.87
CA SER A 93 -4.69 -8.23 -1.46
C SER A 93 -3.37 -8.36 -2.19
N TYR A 94 -2.91 -9.59 -2.34
CA TYR A 94 -1.58 -9.90 -2.85
C TYR A 94 -1.72 -10.96 -3.94
N THR A 95 -1.19 -10.67 -5.12
CA THR A 95 -1.26 -11.62 -6.25
C THR A 95 0.12 -11.80 -6.85
N LYS A 96 0.43 -13.03 -7.26
CA LYS A 96 1.67 -13.28 -7.98
C LYS A 96 1.56 -12.72 -9.38
N PRO A 97 2.57 -11.98 -9.85
CA PRO A 97 2.56 -11.51 -11.22
C PRO A 97 2.64 -12.68 -12.18
N ASN A 98 2.02 -12.52 -13.34
CA ASN A 98 2.14 -13.52 -14.40
C ASN A 98 3.56 -13.48 -14.94
N SER A 99 4.22 -14.60 -14.92
CA SER A 99 5.56 -14.74 -15.48
C SER A 99 5.50 -15.01 -16.98
#